data_ca642508934e254d84f60e0ebf71f216
#
_entry.id   ca642508934e254d84f60e0ebf71f216
#
_cell.length_a   1.000
_cell.length_b   1.000
_cell.length_c   1.000
_cell.angle_alpha   90.00
_cell.angle_beta   90.00
_cell.angle_gamma   90.00
#
_symmetry.space_group_name_H-M   'P 1'
#
loop_
_entity.id
_entity.type
_entity.pdbx_description
1 polymer ?
#
loop_
_entity_poly.entity_id
_entity_poly.type
_entity_poly.pdbx_seq_one_letter_code
_entity_poly.pdbx_strand_id
1 'polypeptide(L)' 'MPNLTQMELNTLKELIATADVNAKKFQLYAQNCSDSQLQNFFTQESQMAYNNVKTLMGFLVQ' A
#
# COMPACT_ATOMS: atom_id res chain seq x y z
N MET A 1 19.42 1.34 -5.93
CA MET A 1 19.98 1.38 -4.62
C MET A 1 20.42 0.01 -4.12
N PRO A 2 21.56 -0.42 -4.46
CA PRO A 2 21.93 -1.81 -4.23
C PRO A 2 22.35 -2.13 -2.80
N ASN A 3 22.59 -1.15 -1.96
CA ASN A 3 23.26 -1.38 -0.69
C ASN A 3 22.36 -1.21 0.54
N LEU A 4 21.24 -1.93 0.52
CA LEU A 4 20.38 -1.98 1.70
C LEU A 4 20.99 -2.91 2.75
N THR A 5 20.97 -2.48 4.01
CA THR A 5 21.31 -3.38 5.10
C THR A 5 20.23 -4.43 5.26
N GLN A 6 20.55 -5.52 5.97
CA GLN A 6 19.56 -6.56 6.23
C GLN A 6 18.35 -6.01 7.00
N MET A 7 18.62 -5.11 7.97
CA MET A 7 17.54 -4.48 8.74
C MET A 7 16.65 -3.63 7.84
N GLU A 8 17.25 -2.83 6.97
CA GLU A 8 16.49 -1.99 6.05
C GLU A 8 15.65 -2.84 5.10
N LEU A 9 16.22 -3.93 4.60
CA LEU A 9 15.51 -4.84 3.72
C LEU A 9 14.32 -5.48 4.43
N ASN A 10 14.52 -5.93 5.66
CA ASN A 10 13.44 -6.54 6.42
C ASN A 10 12.32 -5.51 6.70
N THR A 11 12.69 -4.28 7.05
CA THR A 11 11.72 -3.21 7.28
C THR A 11 10.94 -2.91 6.01
N LEU A 12 11.63 -2.85 4.89
CA LEU A 12 11.00 -2.59 3.61
C LEU A 12 9.97 -3.67 3.25
N LYS A 13 10.33 -4.94 3.46
CA LYS A 13 9.42 -6.06 3.21
C LYS A 13 8.17 -5.97 4.10
N GLU A 14 8.34 -5.60 5.37
CA GLU A 14 7.21 -5.43 6.29
C GLU A 14 6.30 -4.30 5.83
N LEU A 15 6.88 -3.19 5.42
CA LEU A 15 6.10 -2.04 4.95
C LEU A 15 5.32 -2.38 3.69
N ILE A 16 5.92 -3.12 2.77
CA ILE A 16 5.24 -3.55 1.55
C ILE A 16 4.06 -4.44 1.90
N ALA A 17 4.25 -5.41 2.79
CA ALA A 17 3.18 -6.32 3.19
C ALA A 17 2.03 -5.56 3.86
N THR A 18 2.35 -4.63 4.75
CA THR A 18 1.34 -3.83 5.44
C THR A 18 0.59 -2.93 4.47
N ALA A 19 1.30 -2.28 3.57
CA ALA A 19 0.69 -1.40 2.58
C ALA A 19 -0.24 -2.17 1.65
N ASP A 20 0.16 -3.38 1.23
CA ASP A 20 -0.65 -4.22 0.38
C ASP A 20 -1.95 -4.63 1.07
N VAL A 21 -1.86 -5.06 2.32
CA VAL A 21 -3.04 -5.42 3.12
C VAL A 21 -3.97 -4.22 3.27
N ASN A 22 -3.42 -3.05 3.58
CA ASN A 22 -4.22 -1.84 3.74
C ASN A 22 -4.92 -1.44 2.44
N ALA A 23 -4.22 -1.55 1.31
CA ALA A 23 -4.82 -1.25 0.01
C ALA A 23 -6.04 -2.14 -0.24
N LYS A 24 -5.92 -3.41 0.05
CA LYS A 24 -7.01 -4.37 -0.13
C LYS A 24 -8.16 -4.09 0.82
N LYS A 25 -7.87 -3.72 2.06
CA LYS A 25 -8.90 -3.36 3.04
C LYS A 25 -9.68 -2.13 2.59
N PHE A 26 -9.00 -1.10 2.14
CA PHE A 26 -9.68 0.11 1.65
C PHE A 26 -10.56 -0.21 0.45
N GLN A 27 -10.08 -1.06 -0.45
CA GLN A 27 -10.87 -1.48 -1.59
C GLN A 27 -12.15 -2.21 -1.15
N LEU A 28 -12.03 -3.11 -0.18
CA LEU A 28 -13.17 -3.84 0.36
C LEU A 28 -14.16 -2.90 1.04
N TYR A 29 -13.67 -1.93 1.82
CA TYR A 29 -14.52 -0.94 2.47
C TYR A 29 -15.27 -0.12 1.43
N ALA A 30 -14.61 0.29 0.35
CA ALA A 30 -15.26 1.02 -0.73
C ALA A 30 -16.39 0.21 -1.36
N GLN A 31 -16.17 -1.09 -1.58
CA GLN A 31 -17.16 -1.96 -2.19
C GLN A 31 -18.41 -2.15 -1.31
N ASN A 32 -18.22 -2.08 0.01
CA ASN A 32 -19.30 -2.32 0.96
C ASN A 32 -19.92 -1.04 1.53
N CYS A 33 -19.49 0.11 1.03
CA CYS A 33 -19.95 1.40 1.54
C CYS A 33 -21.11 1.92 0.67
N SER A 34 -22.21 2.31 1.33
CA SER A 34 -23.36 2.84 0.62
C SER A 34 -23.34 4.37 0.49
N ASP A 35 -22.55 5.05 1.33
CA ASP A 35 -22.39 6.50 1.24
C ASP A 35 -21.38 6.84 0.16
N SER A 36 -21.80 7.68 -0.80
CA SER A 36 -20.96 7.96 -1.97
C SER A 36 -19.69 8.74 -1.63
N GLN A 37 -19.75 9.65 -0.66
CA GLN A 37 -18.57 10.42 -0.27
C GLN A 37 -17.55 9.53 0.43
N LEU A 38 -18.03 8.68 1.31
CA LEU A 38 -17.18 7.75 2.04
C LEU A 38 -16.60 6.71 1.09
N GLN A 39 -17.41 6.23 0.15
CA GLN A 39 -16.93 5.29 -0.88
C GLN A 39 -15.81 5.90 -1.71
N ASN A 40 -15.96 7.16 -2.12
CA ASN A 40 -14.93 7.86 -2.87
C ASN A 40 -13.65 8.02 -2.05
N PHE A 41 -13.78 8.33 -0.76
CA PHE A 41 -12.64 8.44 0.14
C PHE A 41 -11.86 7.12 0.19
N PHE A 42 -12.56 6.02 0.42
CA PHE A 42 -11.90 4.71 0.51
C PHE A 42 -11.28 4.28 -0.83
N THR A 43 -11.93 4.62 -1.94
CA THR A 43 -11.37 4.34 -3.27
C THR A 43 -10.06 5.08 -3.47
N GLN A 44 -10.00 6.36 -3.10
CA GLN A 44 -8.78 7.15 -3.21
C GLN A 44 -7.68 6.63 -2.30
N GLU A 45 -8.04 6.26 -1.06
CA GLU A 45 -7.07 5.71 -0.11
C GLU A 45 -6.51 4.37 -0.61
N SER A 46 -7.34 3.56 -1.22
CA SER A 46 -6.90 2.31 -1.83
C SER A 46 -5.88 2.56 -2.93
N GLN A 47 -6.15 3.52 -3.81
CA GLN A 47 -5.23 3.86 -4.90
C GLN A 47 -3.90 4.39 -4.38
N MET A 48 -3.96 5.25 -3.35
CA MET A 48 -2.75 5.78 -2.73
C MET A 48 -1.92 4.66 -2.09
N ALA A 49 -2.59 3.71 -1.43
CA ALA A 49 -1.91 2.58 -0.81
C ALA A 49 -1.24 1.68 -1.86
N TYR A 50 -1.90 1.43 -2.99
CA TYR A 50 -1.28 0.68 -4.09
C TYR A 50 -0.09 1.41 -4.69
N ASN A 51 -0.18 2.73 -4.82
CA ASN A 51 0.94 3.52 -5.31
C ASN A 51 2.12 3.46 -4.34
N ASN A 52 1.85 3.45 -3.04
CA ASN A 52 2.89 3.29 -2.03
C ASN A 52 3.57 1.91 -2.15
N VAL A 53 2.80 0.87 -2.41
CA VAL A 53 3.36 -0.47 -2.64
C VAL A 53 4.34 -0.42 -3.82
N LYS A 54 3.94 0.19 -4.93
CA LYS A 54 4.82 0.29 -6.10
C LYS A 54 6.10 1.07 -5.79
N THR A 55 5.97 2.16 -5.05
CA THR A 55 7.11 2.98 -4.66
C THR A 55 8.08 2.17 -3.79
N LEU A 56 7.53 1.47 -2.79
CA LEU A 56 8.35 0.65 -1.89
C LEU A 56 9.03 -0.48 -2.64
N MET A 57 8.33 -1.13 -3.55
CA MET A 57 8.91 -2.21 -4.35
C MET A 57 10.03 -1.71 -5.26
N GLY A 58 9.96 -0.45 -5.68
CA GLY A 58 11.01 0.17 -6.48
C GLY A 58 12.36 0.16 -5.78
N PHE A 59 12.39 0.23 -4.46
CA PHE A 59 13.64 0.16 -3.70
C PHE A 59 14.27 -1.23 -3.72
N LEU A 60 13.47 -2.27 -3.98
CA LEU A 60 13.99 -3.64 -4.03
C LEU A 60 14.71 -3.96 -5.33
N VAL A 61 14.41 -3.26 -6.40
CA VAL A 61 14.89 -3.59 -7.74
C VAL A 61 15.95 -2.63 -8.26
N GLN A 62 16.43 -1.74 -7.43
CA GLN A 62 17.50 -0.81 -7.82
C GLN A 62 18.87 -1.41 -7.67
#